data_d7e2162cb29cb29bc45940ce10ffe330
#
_entry.id   d7e2162cb29cb29bc45940ce10ffe330
#
_cell.length_a   1.000
_cell.length_b   1.000
_cell.length_c   1.000
_cell.angle_alpha   90.00
_cell.angle_beta   90.00
_cell.angle_gamma   90.00
#
_symmetry.space_group_name_H-M   'P 1'
#
loop_
_entity.id
_entity.type
_entity.pdbx_description
1 polymer ?
#
loop_
_entity_poly.entity_id
_entity_poly.type
_entity_poly.pdbx_seq_one_letter_code
_entity_poly.pdbx_strand_id
1 'polypeptide(L)'
;TFRDVDHLLAYTKSDIYKELTAGYEQKSVNEIIATTYYGTRHTTSNKPIAKCADMKGLKMRVPDVPAYLAMPRACGANTSPIAFAEVYLALQNGTVEAQENPLPTIEAKKFFEVQKHIVLTGHIVDHLNTVVAGGVWKKLSDADKKMFTEVTQEAAAKASKEVAAREKELAAVFRSKG
;
A
#
# COMPACT_ATOMS: atom_id res chain seq x y z
N THR A 1 -8.41 0.26 9.47
CA THR A 1 -8.39 -0.28 8.10
C THR A 1 -9.80 -0.29 7.53
N PHE A 2 -9.91 -0.36 6.20
CA PHE A 2 -11.19 -0.46 5.50
C PHE A 2 -11.56 -1.93 5.31
N ARG A 3 -12.86 -2.22 5.11
CA ARG A 3 -13.35 -3.58 4.85
C ARG A 3 -12.97 -4.06 3.45
N ASP A 4 -13.10 -3.14 2.49
CA ASP A 4 -12.91 -3.40 1.06
C ASP A 4 -12.66 -2.08 0.31
N VAL A 5 -12.48 -2.16 -1.00
CA VAL A 5 -12.25 -1.01 -1.87
C VAL A 5 -13.45 -0.06 -1.91
N ASP A 6 -14.68 -0.57 -1.87
CA ASP A 6 -15.88 0.28 -1.93
C ASP A 6 -16.03 1.10 -0.65
N HIS A 7 -15.71 0.51 0.51
CA HIS A 7 -15.67 1.24 1.79
C HIS A 7 -14.58 2.34 1.78
N LEU A 8 -13.40 2.06 1.24
CA LEU A 8 -12.35 3.07 1.07
C LEU A 8 -12.82 4.21 0.15
N LEU A 9 -13.39 3.89 -1.02
CA LEU A 9 -13.85 4.90 -1.98
C LEU A 9 -15.02 5.73 -1.44
N ALA A 10 -15.89 5.15 -0.63
CA ALA A 10 -16.93 5.90 0.07
C ALA A 10 -16.33 6.85 1.12
N TYR A 11 -15.33 6.38 1.88
CA TYR A 11 -14.61 7.20 2.84
C TYR A 11 -13.94 8.43 2.19
N THR A 12 -13.28 8.26 1.03
CA THR A 12 -12.62 9.40 0.35
C THR A 12 -13.58 10.50 -0.10
N LYS A 13 -14.88 10.22 -0.14
CA LYS A 13 -15.94 11.20 -0.44
C LYS A 13 -16.61 11.79 0.80
N SER A 14 -16.26 11.30 1.99
CA SER A 14 -16.89 11.70 3.26
C SER A 14 -16.34 13.02 3.80
N ASP A 15 -17.12 13.68 4.66
CA ASP A 15 -16.68 14.89 5.32
C ASP A 15 -15.54 14.62 6.33
N ILE A 16 -15.47 13.40 6.90
CA ILE A 16 -14.34 12.95 7.75
C ILE A 16 -13.04 12.97 6.97
N TYR A 17 -13.05 12.47 5.72
CA TYR A 17 -11.86 12.51 4.88
C TYR A 17 -11.43 13.94 4.56
N LYS A 18 -12.37 14.82 4.23
CA LYS A 18 -12.11 16.24 3.98
C LYS A 18 -11.50 16.94 5.20
N GLU A 19 -12.03 16.66 6.40
CA GLU A 19 -11.49 17.21 7.65
C GLU A 19 -10.05 16.74 7.90
N LEU A 20 -9.78 15.45 7.72
CA LEU A 20 -8.45 14.88 7.93
C LEU A 20 -7.42 15.40 6.91
N THR A 21 -7.80 15.52 5.64
CA THR A 21 -6.92 16.06 4.59
C THR A 21 -6.66 17.54 4.82
N ALA A 22 -7.67 18.34 5.16
CA ALA A 22 -7.50 19.75 5.51
C ALA A 22 -6.56 19.93 6.71
N GLY A 23 -6.66 19.08 7.74
CA GLY A 23 -5.75 19.08 8.88
C GLY A 23 -4.30 18.74 8.50
N TYR A 24 -4.10 17.83 7.55
CA TYR A 24 -2.78 17.52 6.99
C TYR A 24 -2.23 18.70 6.16
N GLU A 25 -3.02 19.24 5.26
CA GLU A 25 -2.67 20.36 4.38
C GLU A 25 -2.27 21.60 5.20
N GLN A 26 -3.02 21.91 6.23
CA GLN A 26 -2.73 23.03 7.14
C GLN A 26 -1.37 22.86 7.83
N LYS A 27 -1.03 21.64 8.26
CA LYS A 27 0.23 21.37 9.00
C LYS A 27 1.43 21.19 8.08
N SER A 28 1.25 20.55 6.93
CA SER A 28 2.33 20.23 5.99
C SER A 28 2.55 21.29 4.93
N VAL A 29 1.61 22.22 4.75
CA VAL A 29 1.51 23.20 3.64
C VAL A 29 1.45 22.57 2.24
N ASN A 30 1.22 21.26 2.16
CA ASN A 30 1.08 20.50 0.91
C ASN A 30 -0.40 20.22 0.64
N GLU A 31 -0.76 20.03 -0.63
CA GLU A 31 -2.13 19.78 -1.08
C GLU A 31 -2.31 18.32 -1.51
N ILE A 32 -3.36 17.67 -1.02
CA ILE A 32 -3.78 16.34 -1.48
C ILE A 32 -4.81 16.52 -2.59
N ILE A 33 -4.46 16.18 -3.82
CA ILE A 33 -5.32 16.41 -4.99
C ILE A 33 -6.05 15.17 -5.49
N ALA A 34 -5.59 13.97 -5.12
CA ALA A 34 -6.28 12.71 -5.44
C ALA A 34 -5.89 11.60 -4.46
N THR A 35 -6.74 10.57 -4.39
CA THR A 35 -6.49 9.33 -3.64
C THR A 35 -6.72 8.14 -4.55
N THR A 36 -5.74 7.24 -4.61
CA THR A 36 -5.77 6.02 -5.43
C THR A 36 -5.81 4.79 -4.52
N TYR A 37 -6.70 3.85 -4.79
CA TYR A 37 -6.65 2.53 -4.17
C TYR A 37 -5.35 1.84 -4.55
N TYR A 38 -4.54 1.46 -3.56
CA TYR A 38 -3.25 0.83 -3.78
C TYR A 38 -3.34 -0.70 -3.78
N GLY A 39 -4.32 -1.24 -3.08
CA GLY A 39 -4.60 -2.67 -3.00
C GLY A 39 -4.77 -3.18 -1.58
N THR A 40 -5.22 -4.41 -1.47
CA THR A 40 -5.26 -5.17 -0.21
C THR A 40 -3.89 -5.80 0.03
N ARG A 41 -3.31 -5.55 1.18
CA ARG A 41 -1.95 -5.99 1.51
C ARG A 41 -1.94 -7.43 2.02
N HIS A 42 -0.97 -8.19 1.53
CA HIS A 42 -0.73 -9.59 1.83
C HIS A 42 0.72 -9.82 2.19
N THR A 43 1.01 -10.90 2.90
CA THR A 43 2.36 -11.25 3.34
C THR A 43 3.03 -12.18 2.34
N THR A 44 4.31 -11.94 2.00
CA THR A 44 5.18 -12.96 1.37
C THR A 44 6.22 -13.44 2.37
N SER A 45 6.63 -14.71 2.27
CA SER A 45 7.59 -15.29 3.20
C SER A 45 8.39 -16.45 2.59
N ASN A 46 9.59 -16.68 3.11
CA ASN A 46 10.39 -17.88 2.81
C ASN A 46 10.01 -19.09 3.69
N LYS A 47 9.15 -18.88 4.70
CA LYS A 47 8.58 -19.93 5.54
C LYS A 47 7.06 -20.00 5.37
N PRO A 48 6.44 -21.17 5.47
CA PRO A 48 4.99 -21.27 5.45
C PRO A 48 4.38 -20.57 6.67
N ILE A 49 3.29 -19.83 6.45
CA ILE A 49 2.52 -19.13 7.49
C ILE A 49 1.06 -19.54 7.31
N ALA A 50 0.55 -20.33 8.23
CA ALA A 50 -0.86 -20.76 8.27
C ALA A 50 -1.68 -19.95 9.31
N LYS A 51 -1.02 -19.45 10.34
CA LYS A 51 -1.64 -18.69 11.44
C LYS A 51 -0.68 -17.62 11.98
N CYS A 52 -1.20 -16.67 12.71
CA CYS A 52 -0.46 -15.53 13.30
C CYS A 52 0.77 -16.01 14.11
N ALA A 53 0.63 -17.08 14.88
CA ALA A 53 1.72 -17.61 15.70
C ALA A 53 2.94 -18.11 14.89
N ASP A 54 2.77 -18.45 13.61
CA ASP A 54 3.85 -18.89 12.73
C ASP A 54 4.79 -17.73 12.32
N MET A 55 4.37 -16.50 12.55
CA MET A 55 5.19 -15.29 12.34
C MET A 55 6.14 -15.00 13.50
N LYS A 56 6.06 -15.72 14.62
CA LYS A 56 6.90 -15.47 15.81
C LYS A 56 8.39 -15.54 15.45
N GLY A 57 9.11 -14.44 15.73
CA GLY A 57 10.53 -14.31 15.45
C GLY A 57 10.91 -14.12 13.98
N LEU A 58 9.94 -14.14 13.05
CA LEU A 58 10.17 -13.93 11.62
C LEU A 58 10.70 -12.51 11.37
N LYS A 59 11.83 -12.40 10.68
CA LYS A 59 12.37 -11.09 10.26
C LYS A 59 11.55 -10.56 9.10
N MET A 60 10.67 -9.60 9.39
CA MET A 60 9.73 -9.09 8.40
C MET A 60 9.98 -7.61 8.10
N ARG A 61 10.20 -7.31 6.83
CA ARG A 61 10.25 -5.93 6.35
C ARG A 61 8.86 -5.32 6.34
N VAL A 62 8.76 -4.10 6.84
CA VAL A 62 7.56 -3.26 6.76
C VAL A 62 7.95 -1.81 6.44
N PRO A 63 7.04 -0.98 5.93
CA PRO A 63 7.23 0.48 5.94
C PRO A 63 7.36 1.00 7.37
N ASP A 64 8.11 2.09 7.57
CA ASP A 64 8.31 2.71 8.90
C ASP A 64 7.11 3.58 9.30
N VAL A 65 5.95 2.95 9.43
CA VAL A 65 4.70 3.60 9.83
C VAL A 65 3.94 2.69 10.80
N PRO A 66 3.42 3.21 11.92
CA PRO A 66 2.76 2.39 12.95
C PRO A 66 1.67 1.45 12.46
N ALA A 67 0.89 1.86 11.46
CA ALA A 67 -0.19 1.04 10.89
C ALA A 67 0.32 -0.27 10.27
N TYR A 68 1.48 -0.24 9.60
CA TYR A 68 2.07 -1.43 8.98
C TYR A 68 2.82 -2.32 9.98
N LEU A 69 3.25 -1.75 11.11
CA LEU A 69 3.91 -2.47 12.19
C LEU A 69 2.91 -3.28 13.05
N ALA A 70 1.64 -2.89 13.09
CA ALA A 70 0.66 -3.37 14.06
C ALA A 70 0.43 -4.90 13.95
N MET A 71 0.06 -5.41 12.77
CA MET A 71 -0.24 -6.83 12.59
C MET A 71 1.01 -7.71 12.78
N PRO A 72 2.15 -7.46 12.11
CA PRO A 72 3.34 -8.29 12.30
C PRO A 72 3.80 -8.36 13.76
N ARG A 73 3.81 -7.22 14.47
CA ARG A 73 4.20 -7.19 15.88
C ARG A 73 3.21 -7.94 16.77
N ALA A 74 1.92 -7.81 16.52
CA ALA A 74 0.91 -8.57 17.25
C ALA A 74 1.06 -10.08 17.05
N CYS A 75 1.56 -10.51 15.89
CA CYS A 75 1.90 -11.89 15.56
C CYS A 75 3.30 -12.33 16.05
N GLY A 76 4.04 -11.44 16.71
CA GLY A 76 5.37 -11.74 17.27
C GLY A 76 6.52 -11.71 16.26
N ALA A 77 6.33 -11.11 15.08
CA ALA A 77 7.39 -10.91 14.11
C ALA A 77 8.39 -9.83 14.55
N ASN A 78 9.65 -10.00 14.17
CA ASN A 78 10.70 -9.01 14.29
C ASN A 78 10.64 -8.06 13.09
N THR A 79 10.06 -6.88 13.24
CA THR A 79 9.86 -5.94 12.16
C THR A 79 11.12 -5.10 11.89
N SER A 80 11.49 -4.97 10.62
CA SER A 80 12.63 -4.16 10.15
C SER A 80 12.14 -3.14 9.13
N PRO A 81 12.10 -1.83 9.45
CA PRO A 81 11.85 -0.78 8.47
C PRO A 81 13.00 -0.71 7.47
N ILE A 82 12.68 -0.92 6.20
CA ILE A 82 13.64 -0.84 5.08
C ILE A 82 13.00 -0.04 3.96
N ALA A 83 13.75 0.84 3.31
CA ALA A 83 13.29 1.62 2.17
C ALA A 83 12.79 0.71 1.04
N PHE A 84 11.70 1.11 0.38
CA PHE A 84 11.03 0.23 -0.59
C PHE A 84 11.93 -0.24 -1.74
N ALA A 85 12.84 0.63 -2.21
CA ALA A 85 13.78 0.30 -3.26
C ALA A 85 14.77 -0.83 -2.89
N GLU A 86 15.01 -1.05 -1.61
CA GLU A 86 15.96 -2.03 -1.08
C GLU A 86 15.33 -3.39 -0.76
N VAL A 87 14.00 -3.49 -0.81
CA VAL A 87 13.26 -4.68 -0.33
C VAL A 87 13.64 -5.93 -1.12
N TYR A 88 13.70 -5.87 -2.45
CA TYR A 88 14.03 -7.04 -3.27
C TYR A 88 15.40 -7.62 -2.87
N LEU A 89 16.41 -6.78 -2.77
CA LEU A 89 17.76 -7.22 -2.40
C LEU A 89 17.82 -7.75 -0.96
N ALA A 90 17.11 -7.10 -0.03
CA ALA A 90 17.04 -7.55 1.36
C ALA A 90 16.36 -8.94 1.50
N LEU A 91 15.36 -9.24 0.68
CA LEU A 91 14.73 -10.55 0.58
C LEU A 91 15.67 -11.58 -0.08
N GLN A 92 16.33 -11.19 -1.16
CA GLN A 92 17.24 -12.06 -1.93
C GLN A 92 18.43 -12.53 -1.09
N ASN A 93 19.04 -11.63 -0.33
CA ASN A 93 20.21 -11.96 0.50
C ASN A 93 19.85 -12.47 1.92
N GLY A 94 18.56 -12.57 2.25
CA GLY A 94 18.10 -13.08 3.54
C GLY A 94 18.26 -12.12 4.72
N THR A 95 18.52 -10.83 4.48
CA THR A 95 18.49 -9.80 5.54
C THR A 95 17.13 -9.78 6.22
N VAL A 96 16.05 -9.94 5.45
CA VAL A 96 14.69 -10.23 5.92
C VAL A 96 14.14 -11.47 5.25
N GLU A 97 13.22 -12.16 5.92
CA GLU A 97 12.63 -13.43 5.49
C GLU A 97 11.21 -13.26 4.91
N ALA A 98 10.62 -12.08 5.14
CA ALA A 98 9.25 -11.76 4.75
C ALA A 98 9.08 -10.27 4.47
N GLN A 99 8.03 -9.94 3.73
CA GLN A 99 7.54 -8.57 3.52
C GLN A 99 6.01 -8.59 3.35
N GLU A 100 5.37 -7.43 3.26
CA GLU A 100 3.95 -7.32 2.99
C GLU A 100 3.68 -6.21 1.96
N ASN A 101 2.83 -6.48 0.98
CA ASN A 101 2.38 -5.56 -0.06
C ASN A 101 1.14 -6.11 -0.77
N PRO A 102 0.43 -5.28 -1.58
CA PRO A 102 -0.61 -5.77 -2.49
C PRO A 102 -0.05 -6.69 -3.59
N LEU A 103 -0.88 -7.61 -4.08
CA LEU A 103 -0.48 -8.56 -5.14
C LEU A 103 0.08 -7.89 -6.40
N PRO A 104 -0.49 -6.76 -6.92
CA PRO A 104 0.11 -6.07 -8.06
C PRO A 104 1.52 -5.54 -7.80
N THR A 105 1.79 -5.10 -6.58
CA THR A 105 3.14 -4.67 -6.17
C THR A 105 4.09 -5.84 -6.05
N ILE A 106 3.64 -6.98 -5.50
CA ILE A 106 4.43 -8.22 -5.43
C ILE A 106 4.82 -8.68 -6.84
N GLU A 107 3.89 -8.58 -7.81
CA GLU A 107 4.15 -8.88 -9.23
C GLU A 107 5.16 -7.90 -9.84
N ALA A 108 4.87 -6.60 -9.78
CA ALA A 108 5.68 -5.57 -10.43
C ALA A 108 7.11 -5.49 -9.89
N LYS A 109 7.31 -5.80 -8.60
CA LYS A 109 8.62 -5.85 -7.95
C LYS A 109 9.24 -7.24 -7.95
N LYS A 110 8.57 -8.20 -8.54
CA LYS A 110 9.04 -9.58 -8.69
C LYS A 110 9.41 -10.25 -7.35
N PHE A 111 8.74 -9.87 -6.26
CA PHE A 111 9.05 -10.45 -4.94
C PHE A 111 8.81 -11.95 -4.91
N PHE A 112 7.95 -12.49 -5.78
CA PHE A 112 7.72 -13.92 -5.93
C PHE A 112 8.96 -14.69 -6.44
N GLU A 113 9.96 -14.03 -7.05
CA GLU A 113 11.21 -14.68 -7.45
C GLU A 113 12.13 -14.99 -6.25
N VAL A 114 11.99 -14.22 -5.15
CA VAL A 114 12.83 -14.31 -3.95
C VAL A 114 12.05 -14.70 -2.69
N GLN A 115 10.77 -15.07 -2.84
CA GLN A 115 9.87 -15.52 -1.77
C GLN A 115 9.15 -16.78 -2.20
N LYS A 116 9.06 -17.78 -1.28
CA LYS A 116 8.48 -19.10 -1.56
C LYS A 116 6.97 -19.17 -1.35
N HIS A 117 6.41 -18.28 -0.54
CA HIS A 117 5.00 -18.28 -0.17
C HIS A 117 4.40 -16.91 -0.27
N ILE A 118 3.17 -16.85 -0.79
CA ILE A 118 2.29 -15.68 -0.72
C ILE A 118 1.09 -16.06 0.14
N VAL A 119 0.93 -15.38 1.27
CA VAL A 119 -0.13 -15.63 2.24
C VAL A 119 -1.15 -14.52 2.16
N LEU A 120 -2.38 -14.84 1.78
CA LEU A 120 -3.45 -13.86 1.59
C LEU A 120 -3.98 -13.37 2.94
N THR A 121 -3.16 -12.63 3.67
CA THR A 121 -3.49 -12.12 5.01
C THR A 121 -4.57 -11.04 5.01
N GLY A 122 -4.67 -10.23 3.96
CA GLY A 122 -5.71 -9.20 3.80
C GLY A 122 -5.79 -8.20 4.95
N HIS A 123 -4.67 -7.93 5.62
CA HIS A 123 -4.63 -7.24 6.91
C HIS A 123 -4.77 -5.71 6.81
N ILE A 124 -4.53 -5.13 5.63
CA ILE A 124 -4.73 -3.69 5.37
C ILE A 124 -5.33 -3.52 3.98
N VAL A 125 -6.38 -2.73 3.86
CA VAL A 125 -6.87 -2.13 2.62
C VAL A 125 -6.21 -0.76 2.50
N ASP A 126 -5.39 -0.57 1.49
CA ASP A 126 -4.44 0.54 1.42
C ASP A 126 -4.72 1.53 0.29
N HIS A 127 -4.25 2.75 0.44
CA HIS A 127 -4.38 3.80 -0.55
C HIS A 127 -3.14 4.69 -0.59
N LEU A 128 -2.96 5.38 -1.70
CA LEU A 128 -1.91 6.38 -1.91
C LEU A 128 -2.55 7.73 -2.19
N ASN A 129 -2.04 8.78 -1.57
CA ASN A 129 -2.43 10.15 -1.87
C ASN A 129 -1.44 10.76 -2.87
N THR A 130 -1.98 11.42 -3.90
CA THR A 130 -1.20 12.31 -4.76
C THR A 130 -1.11 13.66 -4.09
N VAL A 131 0.11 14.06 -3.77
CA VAL A 131 0.39 15.27 -2.99
C VAL A 131 1.22 16.25 -3.84
N VAL A 132 0.79 17.51 -3.88
CA VAL A 132 1.54 18.59 -4.51
C VAL A 132 2.19 19.46 -3.44
N ALA A 133 3.48 19.74 -3.60
CA ALA A 133 4.20 20.63 -2.69
C ALA A 133 3.54 22.03 -2.68
N GLY A 134 3.24 22.55 -1.49
CA GLY A 134 2.51 23.82 -1.36
C GLY A 134 3.20 25.01 -1.99
N GLY A 135 4.55 25.04 -2.01
CA GLY A 135 5.33 26.05 -2.71
C GLY A 135 5.11 26.06 -4.24
N VAL A 136 4.80 24.89 -4.83
CA VAL A 136 4.40 24.76 -6.24
C VAL A 136 2.94 25.13 -6.41
N TRP A 137 2.06 24.56 -5.58
CA TRP A 137 0.62 24.77 -5.64
C TRP A 137 0.22 26.25 -5.60
N LYS A 138 0.85 27.03 -4.71
CA LYS A 138 0.60 28.48 -4.58
C LYS A 138 0.96 29.30 -5.82
N LYS A 139 1.83 28.78 -6.70
CA LYS A 139 2.24 29.46 -7.95
C LYS A 139 1.34 29.15 -9.14
N LEU A 140 0.49 28.13 -9.03
CA LEU A 140 -0.44 27.75 -10.07
C LEU A 140 -1.63 28.71 -10.11
N SER A 141 -2.13 29.01 -11.32
CA SER A 141 -3.41 29.69 -11.50
C SER A 141 -4.56 28.79 -11.01
N ASP A 142 -5.72 29.39 -10.72
CA ASP A 142 -6.89 28.60 -10.32
C ASP A 142 -7.36 27.67 -11.44
N ALA A 143 -7.19 28.06 -12.71
CA ALA A 143 -7.46 27.21 -13.87
C ALA A 143 -6.52 25.99 -13.90
N ASP A 144 -5.22 26.17 -13.65
CA ASP A 144 -4.26 25.07 -13.60
C ASP A 144 -4.53 24.15 -12.41
N LYS A 145 -4.79 24.68 -11.22
CA LYS A 145 -5.16 23.89 -10.04
C LYS A 145 -6.36 23.00 -10.31
N LYS A 146 -7.39 23.57 -10.93
CA LYS A 146 -8.60 22.82 -11.31
C LYS A 146 -8.26 21.71 -12.30
N MET A 147 -7.54 22.03 -13.37
CA MET A 147 -7.13 21.07 -14.39
C MET A 147 -6.29 19.94 -13.78
N PHE A 148 -5.26 20.25 -12.99
CA PHE A 148 -4.43 19.24 -12.31
C PHE A 148 -5.26 18.33 -11.42
N THR A 149 -6.18 18.89 -10.65
CA THR A 149 -7.04 18.12 -9.76
C THR A 149 -7.95 17.17 -10.54
N GLU A 150 -8.65 17.67 -11.57
CA GLU A 150 -9.58 16.89 -12.40
C GLU A 150 -8.86 15.72 -13.10
N VAL A 151 -7.75 16.00 -13.80
CA VAL A 151 -6.97 14.99 -14.52
C VAL A 151 -6.40 13.95 -13.56
N THR A 152 -5.88 14.38 -12.41
CA THR A 152 -5.30 13.46 -11.43
C THR A 152 -6.38 12.59 -10.76
N GLN A 153 -7.55 13.13 -10.46
CA GLN A 153 -8.68 12.37 -9.92
C GLN A 153 -9.21 11.35 -10.92
N GLU A 154 -9.31 11.70 -12.20
CA GLU A 154 -9.69 10.76 -13.26
C GLU A 154 -8.68 9.61 -13.38
N ALA A 155 -7.38 9.93 -13.41
CA ALA A 155 -6.30 8.95 -13.44
C ALA A 155 -6.32 8.03 -12.20
N ALA A 156 -6.53 8.60 -11.01
CA ALA A 156 -6.63 7.85 -9.75
C ALA A 156 -7.84 6.90 -9.73
N ALA A 157 -8.98 7.35 -10.26
CA ALA A 157 -10.18 6.51 -10.37
C ALA A 157 -9.97 5.33 -11.34
N LYS A 158 -9.31 5.58 -12.48
CA LYS A 158 -8.96 4.54 -13.46
C LYS A 158 -7.97 3.54 -12.84
N ALA A 159 -6.88 4.01 -12.26
CA ALA A 159 -5.88 3.17 -11.61
C ALA A 159 -6.48 2.33 -10.47
N SER A 160 -7.38 2.89 -9.67
CA SER A 160 -8.06 2.16 -8.60
C SER A 160 -8.87 0.97 -9.13
N LYS A 161 -9.57 1.15 -10.25
CA LYS A 161 -10.33 0.06 -10.91
C LYS A 161 -9.39 -1.01 -11.46
N GLU A 162 -8.29 -0.61 -12.10
CA GLU A 162 -7.30 -1.53 -12.66
C GLU A 162 -6.63 -2.36 -11.56
N VAL A 163 -6.22 -1.74 -10.45
CA VAL A 163 -5.65 -2.43 -9.29
C VAL A 163 -6.65 -3.44 -8.71
N ALA A 164 -7.90 -3.04 -8.49
CA ALA A 164 -8.93 -3.93 -7.95
C ALA A 164 -9.25 -5.13 -8.87
N ALA A 165 -9.22 -4.93 -10.19
CA ALA A 165 -9.38 -6.00 -11.15
C ALA A 165 -8.16 -6.93 -11.13
N ARG A 166 -6.95 -6.38 -11.16
CA ARG A 166 -5.70 -7.14 -11.20
C ARG A 166 -5.50 -8.01 -9.95
N GLU A 167 -5.87 -7.53 -8.78
CA GLU A 167 -5.79 -8.33 -7.54
C GLU A 167 -6.57 -9.64 -7.63
N LYS A 168 -7.76 -9.63 -8.23
CA LYS A 168 -8.60 -10.82 -8.40
C LYS A 168 -7.94 -11.86 -9.31
N GLU A 169 -7.28 -11.40 -10.37
CA GLU A 169 -6.57 -12.28 -11.31
C GLU A 169 -5.29 -12.85 -10.72
N LEU A 170 -4.50 -12.02 -10.03
CA LEU A 170 -3.18 -12.38 -9.55
C LEU A 170 -3.19 -13.48 -8.51
N ALA A 171 -4.21 -13.58 -7.67
CA ALA A 171 -4.34 -14.69 -6.73
C ALA A 171 -4.38 -16.06 -7.45
N ALA A 172 -5.07 -16.14 -8.59
CA ALA A 172 -5.10 -17.35 -9.42
C ALA A 172 -3.77 -17.54 -10.18
N VAL A 173 -3.19 -16.47 -10.74
CA VAL A 173 -1.91 -16.52 -11.45
C VAL A 173 -0.79 -17.02 -10.55
N PHE A 174 -0.68 -16.52 -9.32
CA PHE A 174 0.35 -17.00 -8.38
C PHE A 174 0.14 -18.46 -7.98
N ARG A 175 -1.12 -18.90 -7.77
CA ARG A 175 -1.41 -20.31 -7.50
C ARG A 175 -0.99 -21.25 -8.65
N SER A 176 -1.10 -20.80 -9.90
CA SER A 176 -0.69 -21.61 -11.06
C SER A 176 0.83 -21.74 -11.23
N LYS A 177 1.58 -20.87 -10.55
CA LYS A 177 3.05 -20.88 -10.60
C LYS A 177 3.71 -21.69 -9.45
N GLY A 178 2.94 -22.25 -8.53
CA GLY A 178 3.39 -23.01 -7.38
C GLY A 178 3.38 -22.17 -6.11
#